data_11d840c57a55e40cb8654bae4ea9b9f4
#
_entry.id   11d840c57a55e40cb8654bae4ea9b9f4
#
_cell.length_a   1.000
_cell.length_b   1.000
_cell.length_c   1.000
_cell.angle_alpha   90.00
_cell.angle_beta   90.00
_cell.angle_gamma   90.00
#
_symmetry.space_group_name_H-M   'P 1'
#
loop_
_entity.id
_entity.type
_entity.pdbx_description
1 polymer ?
#
loop_
_entity_poly.entity_id
_entity_poly.type
_entity_poly.pdbx_seq_one_letter_code
_entity_poly.pdbx_strand_id
1 'polypeptide(L)'
;MSFENTKVLVVGGAGFVGSNLTKMILNTTKSVNVVVVDNLLSSEKENLPLDDERLVFNHSSITNDATLAEIDDTFDYIFHLATFHGNQSSIADPIRDHENNTLTTLKLMNHIKDFKNLKKIVYSAAGCSAAKKTYDDAEATTEEAPLSVVQDSPYSISKVIGEYYAVYFNKQHNLPTVRARFQNVYGPGEVLGAGEWRGTVHTVWRNVTPTFIYKCLNNEKLS
;
A
#
# COMPACT_ATOMS: atom_id res chain seq x y z
N MET A 1 -18.51 8.14 -6.14
CA MET A 1 -17.78 9.03 -5.22
C MET A 1 -16.93 9.94 -6.11
N SER A 2 -16.97 11.24 -5.93
CA SER A 2 -16.20 12.20 -6.75
C SER A 2 -15.08 12.78 -5.89
N PHE A 3 -13.89 12.95 -6.47
CA PHE A 3 -12.76 13.64 -5.84
C PHE A 3 -12.68 15.13 -6.25
N GLU A 4 -13.75 15.68 -6.86
CA GLU A 4 -13.76 17.06 -7.28
C GLU A 4 -13.55 18.02 -6.09
N ASN A 5 -12.66 19.00 -6.29
CA ASN A 5 -12.27 20.02 -5.32
C ASN A 5 -11.70 19.41 -4.01
N THR A 6 -10.92 18.32 -4.12
CA THR A 6 -10.29 17.69 -2.97
C THR A 6 -8.78 17.62 -3.10
N LYS A 7 -8.11 17.48 -1.94
CA LYS A 7 -6.69 17.20 -1.83
C LYS A 7 -6.50 15.76 -1.34
N VAL A 8 -5.77 14.97 -2.11
CA VAL A 8 -5.60 13.53 -1.90
C VAL A 8 -4.13 13.23 -1.66
N LEU A 9 -3.82 12.48 -0.60
CA LEU A 9 -2.49 11.91 -0.35
C LEU A 9 -2.47 10.42 -0.73
N VAL A 10 -1.48 10.02 -1.52
CA VAL A 10 -1.23 8.61 -1.83
C VAL A 10 0.17 8.23 -1.35
N VAL A 11 0.26 7.54 -0.24
CA VAL A 11 1.51 7.01 0.31
C VAL A 11 1.80 5.65 -0.34
N GLY A 12 2.95 5.50 -0.98
CA GLY A 12 3.23 4.36 -1.87
C GLY A 12 2.63 4.53 -3.27
N GLY A 13 2.47 5.79 -3.71
CA GLY A 13 1.77 6.12 -4.94
C GLY A 13 2.53 5.84 -6.22
N ALA A 14 3.84 5.62 -6.18
CA ALA A 14 4.64 5.22 -7.35
C ALA A 14 4.64 3.69 -7.56
N GLY A 15 4.17 2.90 -6.58
CA GLY A 15 4.00 1.46 -6.68
C GLY A 15 2.89 1.05 -7.65
N PHE A 16 2.75 -0.26 -7.88
CA PHE A 16 1.78 -0.82 -8.83
C PHE A 16 0.34 -0.35 -8.56
N VAL A 17 -0.19 -0.60 -7.36
CA VAL A 17 -1.56 -0.21 -7.00
C VAL A 17 -1.70 1.30 -6.91
N GLY A 18 -0.72 1.97 -6.28
CA GLY A 18 -0.75 3.41 -6.05
C GLY A 18 -0.71 4.23 -7.34
N SER A 19 0.10 3.85 -8.31
CA SER A 19 0.19 4.56 -9.60
C SER A 19 -1.07 4.39 -10.45
N ASN A 20 -1.68 3.21 -10.42
CA ASN A 20 -2.96 2.99 -11.08
C ASN A 20 -4.08 3.81 -10.43
N LEU A 21 -4.13 3.87 -9.09
CA LEU A 21 -5.08 4.72 -8.36
C LEU A 21 -4.86 6.21 -8.66
N THR A 22 -3.62 6.67 -8.63
CA THR A 22 -3.25 8.07 -8.94
C THR A 22 -3.71 8.46 -10.33
N LYS A 23 -3.39 7.64 -11.35
CA LYS A 23 -3.85 7.86 -12.73
C LYS A 23 -5.37 7.85 -12.85
N MET A 24 -6.04 6.92 -12.17
CA MET A 24 -7.51 6.87 -12.17
C MET A 24 -8.13 8.14 -11.59
N ILE A 25 -7.63 8.63 -10.46
CA ILE A 25 -8.12 9.87 -9.83
C ILE A 25 -7.95 11.05 -10.78
N LEU A 26 -6.76 11.22 -11.36
CA LEU A 26 -6.46 12.33 -12.27
C LEU A 26 -7.28 12.25 -13.57
N ASN A 27 -7.52 11.06 -14.11
CA ASN A 27 -8.27 10.86 -15.34
C ASN A 27 -9.78 11.04 -15.17
N THR A 28 -10.32 10.79 -13.96
CA THR A 28 -11.77 10.86 -13.69
C THR A 28 -12.20 12.12 -12.99
N THR A 29 -11.25 12.97 -12.57
CA THR A 29 -11.53 14.19 -11.77
C THR A 29 -10.81 15.37 -12.39
N LYS A 30 -11.52 16.48 -12.61
CA LYS A 30 -10.94 17.68 -13.22
C LYS A 30 -10.25 18.60 -12.21
N SER A 31 -10.88 18.77 -11.05
CA SER A 31 -10.40 19.68 -9.99
C SER A 31 -9.98 18.84 -8.76
N VAL A 32 -8.74 18.34 -8.77
CA VAL A 32 -8.15 17.59 -7.66
C VAL A 32 -6.68 17.95 -7.54
N ASN A 33 -6.15 17.95 -6.31
CA ASN A 33 -4.72 18.00 -6.05
C ASN A 33 -4.28 16.66 -5.46
N VAL A 34 -3.35 15.99 -6.11
CA VAL A 34 -2.83 14.70 -5.66
C VAL A 34 -1.39 14.87 -5.20
N VAL A 35 -1.10 14.48 -3.98
CA VAL A 35 0.27 14.40 -3.46
C VAL A 35 0.64 12.93 -3.32
N VAL A 36 1.75 12.54 -3.92
CA VAL A 36 2.31 11.19 -3.79
C VAL A 36 3.56 11.25 -2.95
N VAL A 37 3.64 10.39 -1.93
CA VAL A 37 4.86 10.14 -1.15
C VAL A 37 5.29 8.70 -1.38
N ASP A 38 6.52 8.50 -1.88
CA ASP A 38 7.07 7.18 -2.13
C ASP A 38 8.59 7.19 -1.96
N ASN A 39 9.15 6.16 -1.33
CA ASN A 39 10.60 6.03 -1.13
C ASN A 39 11.33 5.29 -2.26
N LEU A 40 10.57 4.86 -3.29
CA LEU A 40 11.06 4.13 -4.46
C LEU A 40 11.81 2.83 -4.12
N LEU A 41 11.50 2.20 -2.99
CA LEU A 41 12.10 0.92 -2.60
C LEU A 41 11.81 -0.18 -3.63
N SER A 42 10.57 -0.26 -4.12
CA SER A 42 10.10 -1.27 -5.07
C SER A 42 9.24 -0.67 -6.21
N SER A 43 9.48 0.58 -6.53
CA SER A 43 8.70 1.36 -7.49
C SER A 43 9.58 2.30 -8.30
N GLU A 44 9.04 2.84 -9.38
CA GLU A 44 9.69 3.83 -10.24
C GLU A 44 8.83 5.08 -10.33
N LYS A 45 9.44 6.25 -10.26
CA LYS A 45 8.70 7.53 -10.41
C LYS A 45 8.04 7.68 -11.78
N GLU A 46 8.59 7.04 -12.80
CA GLU A 46 8.08 7.00 -14.17
C GLU A 46 6.72 6.29 -14.29
N ASN A 47 6.29 5.57 -13.25
CA ASN A 47 4.93 5.04 -13.17
C ASN A 47 3.86 6.14 -12.98
N LEU A 48 4.28 7.34 -12.60
CA LEU A 48 3.40 8.49 -12.35
C LEU A 48 3.33 9.43 -13.57
N PRO A 49 2.19 10.09 -13.82
CA PRO A 49 2.06 11.13 -14.85
C PRO A 49 2.65 12.46 -14.31
N LEU A 50 3.99 12.56 -14.29
CA LEU A 50 4.72 13.67 -13.67
C LEU A 50 4.55 15.02 -14.41
N ASP A 51 3.98 15.00 -15.60
CA ASP A 51 3.62 16.16 -16.44
C ASP A 51 2.25 16.76 -16.09
N ASP A 52 1.45 16.08 -15.24
CA ASP A 52 0.17 16.60 -14.76
C ASP A 52 0.38 17.61 -13.62
N GLU A 53 0.04 18.88 -13.84
CA GLU A 53 0.23 19.98 -12.87
C GLU A 53 -0.56 19.77 -11.55
N ARG A 54 -1.53 18.87 -11.52
CA ARG A 54 -2.32 18.51 -10.33
C ARG A 54 -1.62 17.50 -9.44
N LEU A 55 -0.49 16.93 -9.89
CA LEU A 55 0.30 15.93 -9.18
C LEU A 55 1.57 16.54 -8.59
N VAL A 56 1.76 16.35 -7.30
CA VAL A 56 3.04 16.63 -6.61
C VAL A 56 3.65 15.30 -6.17
N PHE A 57 4.87 15.03 -6.59
CA PHE A 57 5.62 13.84 -6.16
C PHE A 57 6.70 14.21 -5.16
N ASN A 58 6.65 13.59 -3.98
CA ASN A 58 7.67 13.72 -2.94
C ASN A 58 8.42 12.38 -2.80
N HIS A 59 9.69 12.35 -3.22
CA HIS A 59 10.56 11.18 -3.03
C HIS A 59 11.04 11.14 -1.58
N SER A 60 10.26 10.52 -0.72
CA SER A 60 10.54 10.42 0.71
C SER A 60 9.78 9.26 1.36
N SER A 61 10.04 9.05 2.65
CA SER A 61 9.34 8.07 3.48
C SER A 61 8.49 8.77 4.53
N ILE A 62 7.33 8.19 4.83
CA ILE A 62 6.46 8.58 5.97
C ILE A 62 7.15 8.40 7.32
N THR A 63 8.22 7.62 7.42
CA THR A 63 9.02 7.53 8.64
C THR A 63 9.86 8.79 8.90
N ASN A 64 10.06 9.64 7.89
CA ASN A 64 10.75 10.92 8.03
C ASN A 64 9.81 11.97 8.64
N ASP A 65 10.21 12.54 9.77
CA ASP A 65 9.41 13.54 10.49
C ASP A 65 9.19 14.83 9.70
N ALA A 66 10.15 15.24 8.85
CA ALA A 66 9.98 16.38 7.97
C ALA A 66 8.88 16.13 6.93
N THR A 67 8.82 14.92 6.36
CA THR A 67 7.76 14.53 5.42
C THR A 67 6.40 14.48 6.11
N LEU A 68 6.32 13.97 7.33
CA LEU A 68 5.07 14.00 8.11
C LEU A 68 4.60 15.43 8.38
N ALA A 69 5.52 16.34 8.70
CA ALA A 69 5.18 17.74 8.97
C ALA A 69 4.56 18.49 7.77
N GLU A 70 4.80 18.01 6.54
CA GLU A 70 4.17 18.54 5.32
C GLU A 70 2.72 18.03 5.10
N ILE A 71 2.31 17.02 5.87
CA ILE A 71 0.96 16.46 5.81
C ILE A 71 0.10 17.19 6.84
N ASP A 72 -0.66 18.16 6.39
CA ASP A 72 -1.51 19.01 7.21
C ASP A 72 -3.00 18.62 7.12
N ASP A 73 -3.87 19.28 7.89
CA ASP A 73 -5.31 19.04 7.92
C ASP A 73 -6.07 19.62 6.69
N THR A 74 -5.37 19.84 5.59
CA THR A 74 -6.00 20.22 4.29
C THR A 74 -6.30 19.01 3.40
N PHE A 75 -5.81 17.83 3.76
CA PHE A 75 -6.09 16.60 3.02
C PHE A 75 -7.50 16.07 3.32
N ASP A 76 -8.28 15.84 2.25
CA ASP A 76 -9.61 15.23 2.31
C ASP A 76 -9.55 13.69 2.39
N TYR A 77 -8.60 13.10 1.64
CA TYR A 77 -8.46 11.65 1.54
C TYR A 77 -6.99 11.25 1.62
N ILE A 78 -6.74 10.15 2.32
CA ILE A 78 -5.40 9.54 2.42
C ILE A 78 -5.50 8.07 2.04
N PHE A 79 -4.68 7.64 1.09
CA PHE A 79 -4.50 6.23 0.73
C PHE A 79 -3.12 5.77 1.20
N HIS A 80 -3.08 4.94 2.22
CA HIS A 80 -1.83 4.35 2.73
C HIS A 80 -1.60 2.99 2.08
N LEU A 81 -0.90 3.00 0.95
CA LEU A 81 -0.60 1.85 0.12
C LEU A 81 0.87 1.41 0.20
N ALA A 82 1.73 2.22 0.83
CA ALA A 82 3.14 1.88 1.02
C ALA A 82 3.27 0.57 1.80
N THR A 83 4.14 -0.30 1.31
CA THR A 83 4.38 -1.61 1.93
C THR A 83 5.74 -2.19 1.52
N PHE A 84 6.42 -2.83 2.46
CA PHE A 84 7.49 -3.77 2.20
C PHE A 84 6.82 -5.09 1.79
N HIS A 85 6.74 -5.33 0.48
CA HIS A 85 5.84 -6.36 -0.07
C HIS A 85 6.43 -7.76 -0.01
N GLY A 86 5.60 -8.69 0.43
CA GLY A 86 5.75 -10.13 0.23
C GLY A 86 6.32 -10.88 1.44
N ASN A 87 5.82 -12.11 1.59
CA ASN A 87 6.22 -13.00 2.70
C ASN A 87 7.71 -13.29 2.69
N GLN A 88 8.27 -13.66 1.53
CA GLN A 88 9.69 -14.05 1.42
C GLN A 88 10.63 -12.87 1.73
N SER A 89 10.31 -11.68 1.23
CA SER A 89 11.08 -10.48 1.51
C SER A 89 11.07 -10.14 3.01
N SER A 90 9.93 -10.27 3.67
CA SER A 90 9.80 -10.00 5.11
C SER A 90 10.49 -11.05 5.98
N ILE A 91 10.51 -12.32 5.54
CA ILE A 91 11.25 -13.39 6.23
C ILE A 91 12.77 -13.14 6.13
N ALA A 92 13.23 -12.67 4.97
CA ALA A 92 14.65 -12.35 4.76
C ALA A 92 15.10 -11.12 5.55
N ASP A 93 14.22 -10.12 5.71
CA ASP A 93 14.52 -8.89 6.45
C ASP A 93 13.30 -8.41 7.26
N PRO A 94 13.08 -8.99 8.45
CA PRO A 94 11.93 -8.67 9.30
C PRO A 94 12.00 -7.26 9.92
N ILE A 95 13.20 -6.72 10.09
CA ILE A 95 13.37 -5.37 10.63
C ILE A 95 12.92 -4.33 9.60
N ARG A 96 13.36 -4.49 8.37
CA ARG A 96 12.94 -3.61 7.27
C ARG A 96 11.43 -3.71 6.97
N ASP A 97 10.83 -4.91 7.14
CA ASP A 97 9.38 -5.06 7.10
C ASP A 97 8.70 -4.23 8.19
N HIS A 98 9.16 -4.34 9.44
CA HIS A 98 8.62 -3.56 10.55
C HIS A 98 8.72 -2.04 10.30
N GLU A 99 9.86 -1.56 9.87
CA GLU A 99 10.10 -0.14 9.60
C GLU A 99 9.20 0.40 8.49
N ASN A 100 9.01 -0.34 7.40
CA ASN A 100 8.25 0.11 6.24
C ASN A 100 6.75 -0.24 6.29
N ASN A 101 6.31 -1.13 7.15
CA ASN A 101 4.91 -1.51 7.29
C ASN A 101 4.29 -1.03 8.61
N THR A 102 4.85 -1.49 9.75
CA THR A 102 4.26 -1.22 11.06
C THR A 102 4.51 0.21 11.51
N LEU A 103 5.78 0.65 11.46
CA LEU A 103 6.19 1.97 11.91
C LEU A 103 5.60 3.08 11.03
N THR A 104 5.59 2.92 9.71
CA THR A 104 4.97 3.88 8.78
C THR A 104 3.49 4.07 9.09
N THR A 105 2.77 2.97 9.31
CA THR A 105 1.34 2.99 9.62
C THR A 105 1.07 3.70 10.94
N LEU A 106 1.83 3.37 11.99
CA LEU A 106 1.68 3.99 13.29
C LEU A 106 2.00 5.49 13.26
N LYS A 107 3.12 5.89 12.62
CA LYS A 107 3.53 7.30 12.54
C LYS A 107 2.48 8.11 11.78
N LEU A 108 2.01 7.62 10.64
CA LEU A 108 0.99 8.32 9.85
C LEU A 108 -0.30 8.49 10.66
N MET A 109 -0.87 7.41 11.20
CA MET A 109 -2.14 7.47 11.93
C MET A 109 -2.04 8.33 13.19
N ASN A 110 -0.91 8.26 13.91
CA ASN A 110 -0.70 9.11 15.08
C ASN A 110 -0.57 10.60 14.70
N HIS A 111 0.02 10.91 13.55
CA HIS A 111 0.16 12.27 13.07
C HIS A 111 -1.20 12.89 12.69
N ILE A 112 -2.03 12.13 11.99
CA ILE A 112 -3.32 12.63 11.47
C ILE A 112 -4.51 12.43 12.41
N LYS A 113 -4.32 11.85 13.60
CA LYS A 113 -5.41 11.44 14.51
C LYS A 113 -6.35 12.57 14.93
N ASP A 114 -5.86 13.81 14.91
CA ASP A 114 -6.60 15.01 15.35
C ASP A 114 -7.10 15.86 14.17
N PHE A 115 -6.88 15.42 12.91
CA PHE A 115 -7.35 16.11 11.71
C PHE A 115 -8.89 16.15 11.69
N LYS A 116 -9.44 17.33 11.36
CA LYS A 116 -10.89 17.59 11.36
C LYS A 116 -11.50 17.56 9.96
N ASN A 117 -10.70 17.88 8.94
CA ASN A 117 -11.15 17.93 7.55
C ASN A 117 -11.02 16.58 6.83
N LEU A 118 -10.27 15.65 7.38
CA LEU A 118 -10.04 14.34 6.75
C LEU A 118 -11.34 13.53 6.65
N LYS A 119 -11.78 13.26 5.43
CA LYS A 119 -13.00 12.49 5.14
C LYS A 119 -12.79 10.99 5.28
N LYS A 120 -11.64 10.49 4.80
CA LYS A 120 -11.27 9.05 4.91
C LYS A 120 -9.77 8.84 4.82
N ILE A 121 -9.27 7.89 5.63
CA ILE A 121 -8.00 7.21 5.39
C ILE A 121 -8.27 5.74 5.03
N VAL A 122 -7.74 5.29 3.90
CA VAL A 122 -7.79 3.89 3.45
C VAL A 122 -6.44 3.24 3.74
N TYR A 123 -6.45 2.24 4.61
CA TYR A 123 -5.29 1.42 4.90
C TYR A 123 -5.31 0.16 4.04
N SER A 124 -4.22 -0.12 3.33
CA SER A 124 -4.04 -1.36 2.56
C SER A 124 -3.75 -2.53 3.49
N ALA A 125 -4.80 -3.14 4.01
CA ALA A 125 -4.74 -4.41 4.72
C ALA A 125 -4.54 -5.57 3.72
N ALA A 126 -4.32 -6.77 4.23
CA ALA A 126 -4.12 -7.94 3.39
C ALA A 126 -5.16 -9.03 3.71
N GLY A 127 -5.65 -9.69 2.69
CA GLY A 127 -6.61 -10.80 2.87
C GLY A 127 -6.04 -11.94 3.70
N CYS A 128 -4.72 -12.15 3.68
CA CYS A 128 -4.06 -13.15 4.53
C CYS A 128 -4.23 -12.91 6.04
N SER A 129 -4.61 -11.71 6.47
CA SER A 129 -4.85 -11.38 7.88
C SER A 129 -6.05 -12.15 8.46
N ALA A 130 -7.07 -12.45 7.65
CA ALA A 130 -8.30 -13.12 8.07
C ALA A 130 -8.52 -14.48 7.39
N ALA A 131 -7.89 -14.72 6.24
CA ALA A 131 -8.07 -15.95 5.48
C ALA A 131 -7.48 -17.17 6.21
N LYS A 132 -8.27 -18.24 6.26
CA LYS A 132 -7.72 -19.57 6.62
C LYS A 132 -6.85 -20.07 5.47
N LYS A 133 -5.63 -20.45 5.77
CA LYS A 133 -4.74 -21.09 4.79
C LYS A 133 -5.13 -22.56 4.68
N THR A 134 -5.82 -22.89 3.58
CA THR A 134 -6.16 -24.28 3.22
C THR A 134 -5.62 -24.54 1.83
N TYR A 135 -5.21 -25.79 1.60
CA TYR A 135 -4.76 -26.26 0.27
C TYR A 135 -5.89 -26.95 -0.51
N ASP A 136 -7.05 -27.10 0.13
CA ASP A 136 -8.24 -27.72 -0.43
C ASP A 136 -9.29 -26.66 -0.78
N ASP A 137 -10.49 -27.10 -1.18
CA ASP A 137 -11.65 -26.22 -1.45
C ASP A 137 -12.02 -25.41 -0.21
N ALA A 138 -11.51 -24.19 -0.16
CA ALA A 138 -11.76 -23.27 0.93
C ALA A 138 -13.00 -22.43 0.62
N GLU A 139 -13.91 -22.34 1.57
CA GLU A 139 -14.98 -21.35 1.52
C GLU A 139 -14.40 -19.92 1.52
N ALA A 140 -15.04 -19.02 0.80
CA ALA A 140 -14.65 -17.62 0.77
C ALA A 140 -14.72 -17.02 2.19
N THR A 141 -13.64 -16.39 2.63
CA THR A 141 -13.59 -15.72 3.93
C THR A 141 -14.44 -14.45 3.89
N THR A 142 -15.32 -14.27 4.84
CA THR A 142 -16.14 -13.05 4.97
C THR A 142 -15.32 -11.89 5.53
N GLU A 143 -15.79 -10.65 5.33
CA GLU A 143 -15.11 -9.46 5.87
C GLU A 143 -15.15 -9.39 7.40
N GLU A 144 -16.13 -10.00 8.04
CA GLU A 144 -16.30 -10.09 9.49
C GLU A 144 -15.47 -11.21 10.13
N ALA A 145 -14.79 -12.03 9.33
CA ALA A 145 -13.98 -13.12 9.85
C ALA A 145 -12.93 -12.58 10.84
N PRO A 146 -12.74 -13.26 11.98
CA PRO A 146 -11.78 -12.84 12.98
C PRO A 146 -10.34 -12.91 12.43
N LEU A 147 -9.52 -11.94 12.82
CA LEU A 147 -8.09 -11.97 12.48
C LEU A 147 -7.40 -13.15 13.15
N SER A 148 -6.58 -13.87 12.40
CA SER A 148 -5.80 -14.96 12.95
C SER A 148 -4.61 -14.42 13.77
N VAL A 149 -4.34 -15.01 14.92
CA VAL A 149 -3.11 -14.76 15.69
C VAL A 149 -1.94 -15.61 15.17
N VAL A 150 -2.23 -16.66 14.41
CA VAL A 150 -1.21 -17.52 13.80
C VAL A 150 -0.90 -16.97 12.41
N GLN A 151 0.27 -16.36 12.29
CA GLN A 151 0.76 -15.77 11.04
C GLN A 151 2.05 -16.49 10.60
N ASP A 152 2.32 -16.52 9.30
CA ASP A 152 3.43 -17.28 8.71
C ASP A 152 4.62 -16.40 8.29
N SER A 153 4.49 -15.10 8.42
CA SER A 153 5.55 -14.17 8.02
C SER A 153 5.45 -12.84 8.77
N PRO A 154 6.56 -12.11 8.92
CA PRO A 154 6.56 -10.74 9.43
C PRO A 154 5.60 -9.83 8.65
N TYR A 155 5.53 -9.99 7.34
CA TYR A 155 4.57 -9.26 6.49
C TYR A 155 3.11 -9.46 6.93
N SER A 156 2.69 -10.70 7.14
CA SER A 156 1.33 -11.00 7.61
C SER A 156 1.07 -10.40 8.99
N ILE A 157 2.07 -10.48 9.90
CA ILE A 157 2.00 -9.86 11.23
C ILE A 157 1.84 -8.33 11.12
N SER A 158 2.67 -7.68 10.32
CA SER A 158 2.63 -6.21 10.16
C SER A 158 1.30 -5.73 9.59
N LYS A 159 0.68 -6.49 8.67
CA LYS A 159 -0.65 -6.18 8.13
C LYS A 159 -1.76 -6.31 9.17
N VAL A 160 -1.71 -7.33 10.03
CA VAL A 160 -2.64 -7.48 11.18
C VAL A 160 -2.49 -6.33 12.17
N ILE A 161 -1.24 -5.97 12.53
CA ILE A 161 -0.97 -4.84 13.44
C ILE A 161 -1.53 -3.53 12.86
N GLY A 162 -1.37 -3.29 11.56
CA GLY A 162 -1.91 -2.11 10.91
C GLY A 162 -3.45 -2.05 10.98
N GLU A 163 -4.15 -3.19 10.87
CA GLU A 163 -5.59 -3.24 11.10
C GLU A 163 -5.97 -2.91 12.55
N TYR A 164 -5.20 -3.41 13.54
CA TYR A 164 -5.43 -3.04 14.94
C TYR A 164 -5.24 -1.55 15.17
N TYR A 165 -4.21 -0.93 14.59
CA TYR A 165 -4.05 0.53 14.65
C TYR A 165 -5.23 1.26 14.00
N ALA A 166 -5.68 0.83 12.83
CA ALA A 166 -6.84 1.43 12.17
C ALA A 166 -8.10 1.39 13.05
N VAL A 167 -8.35 0.26 13.73
CA VAL A 167 -9.46 0.12 14.68
C VAL A 167 -9.25 0.99 15.92
N TYR A 168 -8.05 0.99 16.50
CA TYR A 168 -7.72 1.80 17.69
C TYR A 168 -7.93 3.29 17.42
N PHE A 169 -7.32 3.84 16.36
CA PHE A 169 -7.44 5.27 16.05
C PHE A 169 -8.87 5.66 15.67
N ASN A 170 -9.62 4.77 15.02
CA ASN A 170 -11.04 5.01 14.78
C ASN A 170 -11.83 5.11 16.10
N LYS A 171 -11.65 4.17 17.02
CA LYS A 171 -12.41 4.10 18.28
C LYS A 171 -12.04 5.19 19.28
N GLN A 172 -10.74 5.52 19.38
CA GLN A 172 -10.24 6.45 20.40
C GLN A 172 -10.16 7.90 19.90
N HIS A 173 -9.98 8.12 18.60
CA HIS A 173 -9.77 9.44 18.03
C HIS A 173 -10.81 9.82 16.97
N ASN A 174 -11.78 8.95 16.68
CA ASN A 174 -12.77 9.13 15.59
C ASN A 174 -12.12 9.28 14.21
N LEU A 175 -10.88 8.81 14.02
CA LEU A 175 -10.22 8.83 12.72
C LEU A 175 -11.03 8.00 11.72
N PRO A 176 -11.45 8.55 10.56
CA PRO A 176 -12.36 7.86 9.63
C PRO A 176 -11.63 6.81 8.79
N THR A 177 -11.22 5.70 9.42
CA THR A 177 -10.42 4.63 8.80
C THR A 177 -11.26 3.64 7.99
N VAL A 178 -10.72 3.19 6.87
CA VAL A 178 -11.19 2.04 6.08
C VAL A 178 -10.05 1.05 5.95
N ARG A 179 -10.31 -0.23 6.17
CA ARG A 179 -9.36 -1.33 6.00
C ARG A 179 -9.70 -2.05 4.69
N ALA A 180 -8.90 -1.83 3.66
CA ALA A 180 -9.08 -2.50 2.37
C ALA A 180 -8.21 -3.77 2.35
N ARG A 181 -8.82 -4.93 2.57
CA ARG A 181 -8.14 -6.23 2.58
C ARG A 181 -7.91 -6.71 1.15
N PHE A 182 -6.76 -6.36 0.60
CA PHE A 182 -6.36 -6.80 -0.73
C PHE A 182 -6.00 -8.28 -0.72
N GLN A 183 -6.50 -9.00 -1.70
CA GLN A 183 -5.99 -10.31 -2.08
C GLN A 183 -4.86 -10.14 -3.11
N ASN A 184 -4.55 -11.16 -3.89
CA ASN A 184 -3.53 -11.08 -4.92
C ASN A 184 -3.98 -10.14 -6.05
N VAL A 185 -3.60 -8.88 -5.96
CA VAL A 185 -3.86 -7.89 -7.01
C VAL A 185 -2.89 -8.12 -8.15
N TYR A 186 -3.38 -8.15 -9.39
CA TYR A 186 -2.60 -8.29 -10.60
C TYR A 186 -3.17 -7.41 -11.71
N GLY A 187 -2.35 -7.10 -12.71
CA GLY A 187 -2.81 -6.31 -13.85
C GLY A 187 -1.73 -5.47 -14.52
N PRO A 188 -2.12 -4.56 -15.42
CA PRO A 188 -1.19 -3.70 -16.15
C PRO A 188 -0.35 -2.82 -15.21
N GLY A 189 0.95 -2.79 -15.44
CA GLY A 189 1.91 -2.04 -14.63
C GLY A 189 2.51 -2.82 -13.47
N GLU A 190 2.12 -4.08 -13.22
CA GLU A 190 2.84 -4.95 -12.32
C GLU A 190 4.15 -5.42 -12.96
N VAL A 191 5.29 -5.14 -12.31
CA VAL A 191 6.62 -5.43 -12.85
C VAL A 191 7.43 -6.36 -11.95
N LEU A 192 8.38 -7.11 -12.55
CA LEU A 192 9.29 -8.01 -11.86
C LEU A 192 10.52 -7.27 -11.30
N GLY A 193 10.32 -6.37 -10.38
CA GLY A 193 11.41 -5.62 -9.76
C GLY A 193 11.52 -4.20 -10.29
N ALA A 194 11.55 -3.29 -9.37
CA ALA A 194 11.64 -1.87 -9.60
C ALA A 194 12.39 -1.22 -8.42
N GLY A 195 12.81 0.00 -8.60
CA GLY A 195 13.51 0.75 -7.58
C GLY A 195 14.78 0.05 -7.08
N GLU A 196 15.02 0.13 -5.78
CA GLU A 196 16.16 -0.53 -5.13
C GLU A 196 16.13 -2.06 -5.24
N TRP A 197 14.95 -2.66 -5.44
CA TRP A 197 14.82 -4.11 -5.55
C TRP A 197 15.20 -4.69 -6.90
N ARG A 198 15.39 -3.83 -7.90
CA ARG A 198 15.79 -4.27 -9.24
C ARG A 198 17.11 -5.03 -9.21
N GLY A 199 17.12 -6.25 -9.75
CA GLY A 199 18.30 -7.12 -9.80
C GLY A 199 18.68 -7.79 -8.48
N THR A 200 17.88 -7.64 -7.42
CA THR A 200 18.06 -8.34 -6.14
C THR A 200 17.19 -9.61 -6.09
N VAL A 201 17.34 -10.39 -5.02
CA VAL A 201 16.50 -11.57 -4.75
C VAL A 201 15.01 -11.21 -4.63
N HIS A 202 14.69 -9.99 -4.20
CA HIS A 202 13.32 -9.48 -4.15
C HIS A 202 12.65 -9.41 -5.52
N THR A 203 13.41 -9.30 -6.61
CA THR A 203 12.89 -9.37 -7.99
C THR A 203 12.29 -10.74 -8.31
N VAL A 204 12.84 -11.81 -7.74
CA VAL A 204 12.43 -13.20 -8.01
C VAL A 204 11.20 -13.59 -7.17
N TRP A 205 11.04 -13.00 -5.99
CA TRP A 205 9.92 -13.29 -5.08
C TRP A 205 8.67 -12.48 -5.44
N ARG A 206 8.08 -12.78 -6.59
CA ARG A 206 6.95 -12.04 -7.16
C ARG A 206 5.69 -12.87 -7.25
N ASN A 207 4.58 -12.17 -7.50
CA ASN A 207 3.30 -12.80 -7.74
C ASN A 207 3.39 -13.77 -8.94
N VAL A 208 2.59 -14.81 -8.92
CA VAL A 208 2.59 -15.87 -9.94
C VAL A 208 2.27 -15.34 -11.34
N THR A 209 1.33 -14.41 -11.46
CA THR A 209 0.88 -13.89 -12.76
C THR A 209 2.00 -13.22 -13.56
N PRO A 210 2.70 -12.17 -13.04
CA PRO A 210 3.80 -11.55 -13.79
C PRO A 210 4.99 -12.51 -13.96
N THR A 211 5.22 -13.42 -13.02
CA THR A 211 6.26 -14.45 -13.16
C THR A 211 5.97 -15.39 -14.33
N PHE A 212 4.75 -15.87 -14.46
CA PHE A 212 4.38 -16.77 -15.56
C PHE A 212 4.39 -16.04 -16.90
N ILE A 213 3.92 -14.81 -16.97
CA ILE A 213 4.00 -13.99 -18.18
C ILE A 213 5.48 -13.84 -18.62
N TYR A 214 6.35 -13.46 -17.70
CA TYR A 214 7.78 -13.33 -17.97
C TYR A 214 8.38 -14.64 -18.49
N LYS A 215 8.15 -15.76 -17.81
CA LYS A 215 8.62 -17.07 -18.23
C LYS A 215 8.11 -17.47 -19.62
N CYS A 216 6.81 -17.26 -19.89
CA CYS A 216 6.25 -17.53 -21.22
C CYS A 216 6.92 -16.71 -22.33
N LEU A 217 7.14 -15.41 -22.10
CA LEU A 217 7.79 -14.54 -23.06
C LEU A 217 9.26 -14.93 -23.35
N ASN A 218 9.93 -15.57 -22.38
CA ASN A 218 11.31 -16.03 -22.51
C ASN A 218 11.43 -17.54 -22.84
N ASN A 219 10.33 -18.24 -23.14
CA ASN A 219 10.28 -19.67 -23.40
C ASN A 219 10.84 -20.51 -22.23
N GLU A 220 10.67 -20.06 -20.99
CA GLU A 220 11.04 -20.76 -19.78
C GLU A 220 9.91 -21.67 -19.28
N LYS A 221 10.27 -22.73 -18.52
CA LYS A 221 9.25 -23.63 -17.92
C LYS A 221 8.46 -22.89 -16.85
N LEU A 222 7.13 -23.09 -16.86
CA LEU A 222 6.24 -22.67 -15.79
C LEU A 222 6.33 -23.67 -14.65
N SER A 223 7.14 -23.39 -13.66
CA SER A 223 7.34 -24.24 -12.46
C SER A 223 7.31 -23.37 -11.20
#